data_aab3e67a283aa4a6bafa17fdcfc46580
#
_entry.id   aab3e67a283aa4a6bafa17fdcfc46580
#
_cell.length_a   1.000
_cell.length_b   1.000
_cell.length_c   1.000
_cell.angle_alpha   90.00
_cell.angle_beta   90.00
_cell.angle_gamma   90.00
#
_symmetry.space_group_name_H-M   'P 1'
#
loop_
_entity.id
_entity.type
_entity.pdbx_description
1 polymer ?
#
loop_
_entity_poly.entity_id
_entity_poly.type
_entity_poly.pdbx_seq_one_letter_code
_entity_poly.pdbx_strand_id
1 'polypeptide(L)'
;ANGGDVLVLRASGSNGYNDYFYSQLGIPINSVETVVCLNESSGEDAAIIEKINKAEAIWFAGGNQWNYVNFWRNTGVNYALNQAIARNCVMGGTSAGMAILGGHYFTAENGTVSSNVALTNPYNTLVSVSNEPFLSLPYLNDVITDTHYDNPDRRGRHAAFIAKQTQETQHPIYGIACEEYVAVCLDTFGIAKVYGEYPLYDEQAY
;
A
#
# COMPACT_ATOMS: atom_id res chain seq x y z
N ALA A 1 9.86 7.99 17.50
CA ALA A 1 11.17 8.59 17.20
C ALA A 1 11.01 10.10 17.18
N ASN A 2 11.91 10.83 17.81
CA ASN A 2 11.94 12.28 17.75
C ASN A 2 12.72 12.69 16.50
N GLY A 3 12.04 13.19 15.49
CA GLY A 3 12.61 13.52 14.19
C GLY A 3 12.56 12.33 13.22
N GLY A 4 13.07 12.53 12.04
CA GLY A 4 13.14 11.57 10.94
C GLY A 4 12.73 12.19 9.62
N ASP A 5 13.22 11.64 8.53
CA ASP A 5 12.93 12.09 7.19
C ASP A 5 11.82 11.21 6.59
N VAL A 6 10.75 11.85 6.16
CA VAL A 6 9.59 11.18 5.54
C VAL A 6 9.64 11.37 4.02
N LEU A 7 9.64 10.26 3.30
CA LEU A 7 9.55 10.25 1.85
C LEU A 7 8.16 9.83 1.41
N VAL A 8 7.45 10.69 0.71
CA VAL A 8 6.18 10.36 0.07
C VAL A 8 6.43 9.96 -1.38
N LEU A 9 6.05 8.76 -1.74
CA LEU A 9 6.14 8.25 -3.11
C LEU A 9 4.77 8.29 -3.79
N ARG A 10 4.72 8.81 -5.00
CA ARG A 10 3.49 8.92 -5.80
C ARG A 10 3.74 8.55 -7.25
N ALA A 11 2.75 7.92 -7.87
CA ALA A 11 2.73 7.69 -9.32
C ALA A 11 1.86 8.71 -10.09
N SER A 12 1.29 9.71 -9.40
CA SER A 12 0.49 10.81 -9.96
C SER A 12 0.25 11.89 -8.92
N GLY A 13 -0.25 13.06 -9.32
CA GLY A 13 -0.60 14.15 -8.41
C GLY A 13 0.58 15.06 -8.06
N SER A 14 0.58 15.62 -6.85
CA SER A 14 1.54 16.63 -6.39
C SER A 14 1.98 16.40 -4.93
N ASN A 15 2.65 17.38 -4.33
CA ASN A 15 3.23 17.34 -2.98
C ASN A 15 2.25 17.61 -1.83
N GLY A 16 0.96 17.39 -2.02
CA GLY A 16 -0.09 17.74 -1.03
C GLY A 16 0.06 17.10 0.36
N TYR A 17 0.89 16.06 0.51
CA TYR A 17 1.16 15.46 1.82
C TYR A 17 2.26 16.20 2.61
N ASN A 18 3.07 17.06 1.99
CA ASN A 18 4.22 17.66 2.68
C ASN A 18 3.79 18.51 3.88
N ASP A 19 2.89 19.45 3.69
CA ASP A 19 2.42 20.31 4.78
C ASP A 19 1.63 19.53 5.83
N TYR A 20 0.87 18.53 5.40
CA TYR A 20 0.10 17.67 6.31
C TYR A 20 1.03 16.92 7.28
N PHE A 21 2.02 16.20 6.76
CA PHE A 21 2.96 15.47 7.60
C PHE A 21 3.87 16.39 8.40
N TYR A 22 4.37 17.47 7.79
CA TYR A 22 5.40 18.32 8.41
C TYR A 22 4.85 19.19 9.53
N SER A 23 3.64 19.74 9.38
CA SER A 23 3.10 20.75 10.29
C SER A 23 1.76 20.43 10.91
N GLN A 24 0.85 19.68 10.21
CA GLN A 24 -0.52 19.50 10.68
C GLN A 24 -0.66 18.32 11.65
N LEU A 25 0.17 17.28 11.53
CA LEU A 25 0.14 16.12 12.45
C LEU A 25 0.62 16.44 13.86
N GLY A 26 1.30 17.57 14.09
CA GLY A 26 1.76 17.98 15.42
C GLY A 26 2.85 17.09 16.04
N ILE A 27 3.55 16.29 15.23
CA ILE A 27 4.68 15.46 15.64
C ILE A 27 5.99 16.01 15.09
N PRO A 28 7.11 15.92 15.80
CA PRO A 28 8.39 16.41 15.31
C PRO A 28 8.93 15.52 14.19
N ILE A 29 9.07 16.09 13.01
CA ILE A 29 9.66 15.46 11.82
C ILE A 29 10.79 16.38 11.30
N ASN A 30 11.90 15.81 10.82
CA ASN A 30 13.01 16.60 10.30
C ASN A 30 12.68 17.17 8.92
N SER A 31 12.19 16.32 8.03
CA SER A 31 11.79 16.73 6.68
C SER A 31 10.68 15.86 6.12
N VAL A 32 9.95 16.41 5.14
CA VAL A 32 9.00 15.66 4.31
C VAL A 32 9.26 16.04 2.86
N GLU A 33 9.49 15.05 2.03
CA GLU A 33 9.66 15.24 0.59
C GLU A 33 8.71 14.32 -0.18
N THR A 34 8.05 14.85 -1.22
CA THR A 34 7.27 14.06 -2.16
C THR A 34 8.03 13.88 -3.47
N VAL A 35 8.16 12.63 -3.91
CA VAL A 35 8.67 12.27 -5.23
C VAL A 35 7.51 11.75 -6.08
N VAL A 36 7.32 12.36 -7.25
CA VAL A 36 6.29 11.98 -8.21
C VAL A 36 6.94 11.20 -9.36
N CYS A 37 6.63 9.93 -9.47
CA CYS A 37 7.15 9.02 -10.49
C CYS A 37 6.11 8.88 -11.59
N LEU A 38 6.37 9.42 -12.76
CA LEU A 38 5.38 9.55 -13.83
C LEU A 38 5.46 8.44 -14.89
N ASN A 39 6.51 7.63 -14.87
CA ASN A 39 6.75 6.59 -15.88
C ASN A 39 7.77 5.55 -15.38
N GLU A 40 7.99 4.52 -16.19
CA GLU A 40 8.86 3.39 -15.88
C GLU A 40 10.33 3.77 -15.68
N SER A 41 10.82 4.86 -16.30
CA SER A 41 12.21 5.28 -16.12
C SER A 41 12.52 5.70 -14.69
N SER A 42 11.51 6.04 -13.89
CA SER A 42 11.66 6.33 -12.47
C SER A 42 12.14 5.11 -11.65
N GLY A 43 11.94 3.90 -12.16
CA GLY A 43 12.36 2.67 -11.49
C GLY A 43 13.88 2.51 -11.35
N GLU A 44 14.66 3.16 -12.23
CA GLU A 44 16.13 3.13 -12.20
C GLU A 44 16.73 4.50 -11.87
N ASP A 45 15.93 5.46 -11.40
CA ASP A 45 16.41 6.79 -11.08
C ASP A 45 17.27 6.78 -9.79
N ALA A 46 18.55 7.08 -9.96
CA ALA A 46 19.52 7.06 -8.87
C ALA A 46 19.19 8.08 -7.76
N ALA A 47 18.58 9.22 -8.10
CA ALA A 47 18.19 10.22 -7.11
C ALA A 47 17.00 9.75 -6.25
N ILE A 48 16.06 9.02 -6.86
CA ILE A 48 14.94 8.39 -6.13
C ILE A 48 15.47 7.29 -5.22
N ILE A 49 16.34 6.43 -5.72
CA ILE A 49 17.00 5.37 -4.95
C ILE A 49 17.75 5.94 -3.75
N GLU A 50 18.50 7.03 -3.94
CA GLU A 50 19.22 7.70 -2.85
C GLU A 50 18.26 8.22 -1.77
N LYS A 51 17.14 8.84 -2.16
CA LYS A 51 16.12 9.33 -1.20
C LYS A 51 15.49 8.18 -0.42
N ILE A 52 15.14 7.09 -1.08
CA ILE A 52 14.62 5.88 -0.42
C ILE A 52 15.64 5.35 0.60
N ASN A 53 16.91 5.31 0.25
CA ASN A 53 17.96 4.81 1.14
C ASN A 53 18.18 5.68 2.38
N LYS A 54 17.81 6.96 2.35
CA LYS A 54 17.97 7.90 3.46
C LYS A 54 16.72 8.05 4.34
N ALA A 55 15.53 7.72 3.82
CA ALA A 55 14.29 7.93 4.55
C ALA A 55 14.13 6.97 5.75
N GLU A 56 13.63 7.47 6.87
CA GLU A 56 13.20 6.69 8.03
C GLU A 56 11.74 6.24 7.94
N ALA A 57 10.94 6.95 7.16
CA ALA A 57 9.57 6.56 6.85
C ALA A 57 9.26 6.80 5.37
N ILE A 58 8.54 5.85 4.76
CA ILE A 58 8.09 5.93 3.37
C ILE A 58 6.58 5.78 3.34
N TRP A 59 5.92 6.74 2.68
CA TRP A 59 4.48 6.75 2.51
C TRP A 59 4.11 6.64 1.04
N PHE A 60 3.34 5.61 0.69
CA PHE A 60 2.77 5.44 -0.63
C PHE A 60 1.41 6.15 -0.72
N ALA A 61 1.32 7.17 -1.55
CA ALA A 61 0.10 7.95 -1.72
C ALA A 61 -0.97 7.17 -2.52
N GLY A 62 -2.19 7.65 -2.48
CA GLY A 62 -3.27 7.14 -3.33
C GLY A 62 -3.05 7.44 -4.81
N GLY A 63 -3.86 6.81 -5.66
CA GLY A 63 -3.80 6.95 -7.12
C GLY A 63 -4.16 5.65 -7.83
N ASN A 64 -3.36 5.26 -8.81
CA ASN A 64 -3.47 3.99 -9.50
C ASN A 64 -2.34 3.04 -9.05
N GLN A 65 -2.69 1.96 -8.37
CA GLN A 65 -1.72 0.98 -7.88
C GLN A 65 -0.94 0.28 -8.99
N TRP A 66 -1.53 0.12 -10.18
CA TRP A 66 -0.83 -0.45 -11.31
C TRP A 66 0.42 0.36 -11.69
N ASN A 67 0.35 1.69 -11.60
CA ASN A 67 1.50 2.52 -11.90
C ASN A 67 2.68 2.23 -10.95
N TYR A 68 2.42 2.00 -9.66
CA TYR A 68 3.46 1.60 -8.70
C TYR A 68 4.12 0.29 -9.10
N VAL A 69 3.31 -0.72 -9.39
CA VAL A 69 3.80 -2.05 -9.76
C VAL A 69 4.52 -2.01 -11.10
N ASN A 70 3.90 -1.40 -12.12
CA ASN A 70 4.44 -1.34 -13.47
C ASN A 70 5.74 -0.54 -13.57
N PHE A 71 5.85 0.57 -12.81
CA PHE A 71 7.04 1.43 -12.87
C PHE A 71 8.21 0.90 -12.06
N TRP A 72 7.96 0.16 -10.98
CA TRP A 72 9.02 -0.13 -10.01
C TRP A 72 9.32 -1.61 -9.82
N ARG A 73 8.39 -2.53 -10.05
CA ARG A 73 8.64 -3.96 -9.84
C ARG A 73 9.86 -4.43 -10.66
N ASN A 74 10.75 -5.17 -10.01
CA ASN A 74 12.01 -5.67 -10.58
C ASN A 74 13.01 -4.59 -11.01
N THR A 75 12.98 -3.40 -10.39
CA THR A 75 13.89 -2.28 -10.68
C THR A 75 14.76 -1.93 -9.47
N GLY A 76 15.70 -0.99 -9.68
CA GLY A 76 16.54 -0.46 -8.60
C GLY A 76 15.73 0.20 -7.47
N VAL A 77 14.62 0.90 -7.80
CA VAL A 77 13.67 1.45 -6.79
C VAL A 77 13.03 0.33 -5.98
N ASN A 78 12.56 -0.75 -6.62
CA ASN A 78 11.99 -1.88 -5.89
C ASN A 78 13.01 -2.54 -4.95
N TYR A 79 14.25 -2.71 -5.42
CA TYR A 79 15.34 -3.21 -4.58
C TYR A 79 15.61 -2.28 -3.38
N ALA A 80 15.71 -0.97 -3.60
CA ALA A 80 15.93 0.01 -2.54
C ALA A 80 14.79 0.03 -1.51
N LEU A 81 13.53 -0.11 -1.94
CA LEU A 81 12.38 -0.23 -1.05
C LEU A 81 12.47 -1.47 -0.16
N ASN A 82 12.84 -2.62 -0.71
CA ASN A 82 13.01 -3.84 0.08
C ASN A 82 14.22 -3.75 1.02
N GLN A 83 15.30 -3.05 0.65
CA GLN A 83 16.39 -2.74 1.57
C GLN A 83 15.95 -1.77 2.69
N ALA A 84 15.08 -0.81 2.37
CA ALA A 84 14.49 0.07 3.38
C ALA A 84 13.63 -0.71 4.38
N ILE A 85 12.81 -1.66 3.91
CA ILE A 85 12.04 -2.57 4.76
C ILE A 85 13.00 -3.39 5.66
N ALA A 86 14.05 -3.96 5.10
CA ALA A 86 15.01 -4.78 5.85
C ALA A 86 15.76 -4.00 6.97
N ARG A 87 15.95 -2.68 6.81
CA ARG A 87 16.51 -1.82 7.87
C ARG A 87 15.47 -1.23 8.83
N ASN A 88 14.23 -1.74 8.81
CA ASN A 88 13.11 -1.28 9.64
C ASN A 88 12.65 0.17 9.35
N CYS A 89 12.78 0.65 8.11
CA CYS A 89 12.12 1.86 7.67
C CYS A 89 10.60 1.69 7.80
N VAL A 90 9.93 2.68 8.37
CA VAL A 90 8.47 2.63 8.53
C VAL A 90 7.80 2.76 7.17
N MET A 91 6.93 1.83 6.83
CA MET A 91 6.18 1.84 5.58
C MET A 91 4.70 2.08 5.86
N GLY A 92 4.08 2.90 5.04
CA GLY A 92 2.65 3.12 5.11
C GLY A 92 2.08 3.53 3.76
N GLY A 93 0.76 3.48 3.63
CA GLY A 93 0.11 3.88 2.40
C GLY A 93 -1.38 4.07 2.56
N THR A 94 -1.97 4.86 1.67
CA THR A 94 -3.41 5.10 1.60
C THR A 94 -3.94 4.74 0.22
N SER A 95 -5.17 4.22 0.15
CA SER A 95 -5.83 3.84 -1.10
C SER A 95 -4.93 2.92 -1.96
N ALA A 96 -4.57 3.31 -3.18
CA ALA A 96 -3.65 2.55 -4.03
C ALA A 96 -2.31 2.22 -3.34
N GLY A 97 -1.80 3.13 -2.49
CA GLY A 97 -0.58 2.90 -1.72
C GLY A 97 -0.74 1.85 -0.62
N MET A 98 -1.93 1.73 -0.01
CA MET A 98 -2.23 0.63 0.90
C MET A 98 -2.41 -0.69 0.13
N ALA A 99 -3.06 -0.65 -1.03
CA ALA A 99 -3.36 -1.85 -1.83
C ALA A 99 -2.11 -2.63 -2.30
N ILE A 100 -0.93 -2.02 -2.28
CA ILE A 100 0.34 -2.65 -2.68
C ILE A 100 1.19 -3.14 -1.50
N LEU A 101 0.75 -3.01 -0.25
CA LEU A 101 1.55 -3.38 0.92
C LEU A 101 1.50 -4.88 1.23
N GLY A 102 0.48 -5.60 0.77
CA GLY A 102 0.39 -7.05 0.95
C GLY A 102 1.39 -7.81 0.07
N GLY A 103 1.78 -9.00 0.50
CA GLY A 103 2.57 -9.93 -0.32
C GLY A 103 1.77 -10.47 -1.50
N HIS A 104 0.45 -10.49 -1.37
CA HIS A 104 -0.50 -10.62 -2.47
C HIS A 104 -1.20 -9.28 -2.66
N TYR A 105 -1.39 -8.83 -3.89
CA TYR A 105 -1.95 -7.51 -4.14
C TYR A 105 -2.80 -7.47 -5.42
N PHE A 106 -3.89 -6.69 -5.35
CA PHE A 106 -4.72 -6.40 -6.51
C PHE A 106 -4.02 -5.36 -7.38
N THR A 107 -3.55 -5.74 -8.56
CA THR A 107 -2.78 -4.86 -9.46
C THR A 107 -3.63 -3.77 -10.11
N ALA A 108 -4.89 -4.05 -10.36
CA ALA A 108 -5.78 -3.21 -11.17
C ALA A 108 -5.24 -2.91 -12.60
N GLU A 109 -4.35 -3.75 -13.14
CA GLU A 109 -3.77 -3.56 -14.48
C GLU A 109 -4.82 -3.53 -15.60
N ASN A 110 -5.90 -4.26 -15.41
CA ASN A 110 -7.04 -4.30 -16.35
C ASN A 110 -8.20 -3.37 -15.90
N GLY A 111 -7.96 -2.49 -14.91
CA GLY A 111 -8.97 -1.63 -14.31
C GLY A 111 -9.52 -2.15 -12.99
N THR A 112 -10.48 -1.42 -12.41
CA THR A 112 -11.12 -1.82 -11.16
C THR A 112 -12.14 -2.94 -11.40
N VAL A 113 -12.40 -3.73 -10.35
CA VAL A 113 -13.44 -4.78 -10.35
C VAL A 113 -14.44 -4.54 -9.22
N SER A 114 -15.72 -4.72 -9.50
CA SER A 114 -16.76 -4.68 -8.47
C SER A 114 -16.91 -6.02 -7.74
N SER A 115 -17.45 -5.97 -6.52
CA SER A 115 -17.74 -7.17 -5.72
C SER A 115 -18.61 -8.18 -6.48
N ASN A 116 -19.64 -7.72 -7.17
CA ASN A 116 -20.53 -8.61 -7.95
C ASN A 116 -19.78 -9.35 -9.07
N VAL A 117 -18.93 -8.65 -9.81
CA VAL A 117 -18.14 -9.26 -10.91
C VAL A 117 -17.17 -10.29 -10.35
N ALA A 118 -16.43 -9.93 -9.29
CA ALA A 118 -15.43 -10.79 -8.68
C ALA A 118 -16.05 -12.06 -8.06
N LEU A 119 -17.20 -11.93 -7.37
CA LEU A 119 -17.91 -13.08 -6.79
C LEU A 119 -18.55 -13.98 -7.85
N THR A 120 -19.05 -13.41 -8.94
CA THR A 120 -19.65 -14.20 -10.02
C THR A 120 -18.60 -15.01 -10.79
N ASN A 121 -17.42 -14.42 -11.00
CA ASN A 121 -16.31 -15.10 -11.66
C ASN A 121 -14.95 -14.60 -11.11
N PRO A 122 -14.37 -15.30 -10.11
CA PRO A 122 -13.06 -14.95 -9.56
C PRO A 122 -11.90 -15.01 -10.58
N TYR A 123 -12.12 -15.65 -11.73
CA TYR A 123 -11.16 -15.72 -12.85
C TYR A 123 -11.45 -14.72 -13.97
N ASN A 124 -12.35 -13.75 -13.73
CA ASN A 124 -12.53 -12.62 -14.64
C ASN A 124 -11.22 -11.86 -14.81
N THR A 125 -10.94 -11.37 -16.01
CA THR A 125 -9.70 -10.62 -16.32
C THR A 125 -9.50 -9.37 -15.46
N LEU A 126 -10.59 -8.77 -14.98
CA LEU A 126 -10.53 -7.66 -14.04
C LEU A 126 -10.06 -8.06 -12.62
N VAL A 127 -10.08 -9.36 -12.28
CA VAL A 127 -9.58 -9.88 -11.00
C VAL A 127 -8.07 -10.14 -11.12
N SER A 128 -7.31 -9.07 -11.32
CA SER A 128 -5.87 -9.09 -11.50
C SER A 128 -5.13 -9.05 -10.16
N VAL A 129 -5.11 -10.17 -9.46
CA VAL A 129 -4.34 -10.33 -8.21
C VAL A 129 -3.01 -11.00 -8.53
N SER A 130 -1.92 -10.44 -8.00
CA SER A 130 -0.56 -10.97 -8.16
C SER A 130 0.00 -11.41 -6.81
N ASN A 131 0.80 -12.47 -6.84
CA ASN A 131 1.67 -12.92 -5.75
C ASN A 131 3.16 -12.81 -6.14
N GLU A 132 3.46 -12.16 -7.25
CA GLU A 132 4.85 -11.89 -7.61
C GLU A 132 5.46 -10.89 -6.62
N PRO A 133 6.68 -11.15 -6.11
CA PRO A 133 7.28 -10.29 -5.08
C PRO A 133 7.38 -8.82 -5.52
N PHE A 134 6.86 -7.93 -4.67
CA PHE A 134 7.00 -6.49 -4.86
C PHE A 134 7.53 -5.82 -3.58
N LEU A 135 6.77 -5.81 -2.49
CA LEU A 135 7.21 -5.34 -1.18
C LEU A 135 7.20 -6.51 -0.19
N SER A 136 8.32 -6.76 0.48
CA SER A 136 8.48 -7.87 1.43
C SER A 136 8.30 -7.40 2.87
N LEU A 137 7.12 -6.84 3.17
CA LEU A 137 6.80 -6.35 4.51
C LEU A 137 6.61 -7.51 5.50
N PRO A 138 7.25 -7.47 6.68
CA PRO A 138 7.04 -8.47 7.72
C PRO A 138 5.56 -8.63 8.05
N TYR A 139 5.13 -9.88 8.28
CA TYR A 139 3.75 -10.27 8.62
C TYR A 139 2.69 -10.07 7.52
N LEU A 140 3.06 -9.52 6.35
CA LEU A 140 2.14 -9.28 5.25
C LEU A 140 2.35 -10.22 4.04
N ASN A 141 3.25 -11.20 4.13
CA ASN A 141 3.56 -12.10 3.01
C ASN A 141 2.33 -12.83 2.47
N ASP A 142 1.45 -13.30 3.37
CA ASP A 142 0.25 -14.05 3.05
C ASP A 142 -1.01 -13.19 3.19
N VAL A 143 -0.88 -11.89 3.00
CA VAL A 143 -1.97 -10.93 3.19
C VAL A 143 -2.25 -10.20 1.88
N ILE A 144 -3.54 -10.00 1.59
CA ILE A 144 -4.04 -9.04 0.61
C ILE A 144 -4.60 -7.84 1.36
N THR A 145 -4.20 -6.64 0.97
CA THR A 145 -4.77 -5.41 1.52
C THR A 145 -5.80 -4.81 0.54
N ASP A 146 -6.94 -4.32 1.05
CA ASP A 146 -7.92 -3.56 0.26
C ASP A 146 -8.37 -2.30 0.99
N THR A 147 -8.94 -1.36 0.26
CA THR A 147 -9.24 0.01 0.73
C THR A 147 -10.59 0.47 0.21
N HIS A 148 -11.14 1.60 0.74
CA HIS A 148 -12.46 2.09 0.37
C HIS A 148 -13.50 0.98 0.51
N TYR A 149 -13.52 0.32 1.68
CA TYR A 149 -14.07 -1.01 1.80
C TYR A 149 -15.59 -1.05 1.78
N ASP A 150 -16.23 0.02 2.21
CA ASP A 150 -17.67 0.21 2.23
C ASP A 150 -18.22 1.00 1.03
N ASN A 151 -17.42 1.91 0.47
CA ASN A 151 -17.88 2.83 -0.58
C ASN A 151 -16.89 2.97 -1.77
N PRO A 152 -17.15 2.28 -2.91
CA PRO A 152 -18.20 1.26 -3.11
C PRO A 152 -17.92 -0.01 -2.32
N ASP A 153 -18.93 -0.81 -2.02
CA ASP A 153 -18.75 -2.07 -1.28
C ASP A 153 -17.74 -2.99 -1.98
N ARG A 154 -16.58 -3.15 -1.35
CA ARG A 154 -15.46 -3.98 -1.85
C ARG A 154 -15.28 -5.29 -1.10
N ARG A 155 -16.12 -5.57 -0.11
CA ARG A 155 -16.06 -6.79 0.71
C ARG A 155 -16.09 -8.05 -0.14
N GLY A 156 -17.00 -8.09 -1.13
CA GLY A 156 -17.14 -9.24 -2.01
C GLY A 156 -15.94 -9.45 -2.95
N ARG A 157 -15.35 -8.37 -3.51
CA ARG A 157 -14.17 -8.53 -4.34
C ARG A 157 -12.96 -9.01 -3.53
N HIS A 158 -12.79 -8.48 -2.32
CA HIS A 158 -11.69 -8.87 -1.42
C HIS A 158 -11.81 -10.34 -1.01
N ALA A 159 -13.03 -10.81 -0.66
CA ALA A 159 -13.28 -12.22 -0.39
C ALA A 159 -12.93 -13.11 -1.60
N ALA A 160 -13.29 -12.66 -2.82
CA ALA A 160 -12.95 -13.38 -4.05
C ALA A 160 -11.42 -13.41 -4.31
N PHE A 161 -10.70 -12.32 -4.02
CA PHE A 161 -9.23 -12.27 -4.13
C PHE A 161 -8.57 -13.26 -3.17
N ILE A 162 -8.98 -13.27 -1.89
CA ILE A 162 -8.48 -14.17 -0.87
C ILE A 162 -8.73 -15.63 -1.26
N ALA A 163 -9.96 -15.96 -1.67
CA ALA A 163 -10.33 -17.31 -2.06
C ALA A 163 -9.54 -17.79 -3.31
N LYS A 164 -9.41 -16.93 -4.32
CA LYS A 164 -8.62 -17.22 -5.52
C LYS A 164 -7.16 -17.51 -5.17
N GLN A 165 -6.52 -16.61 -4.42
CA GLN A 165 -5.11 -16.77 -4.06
C GLN A 165 -4.88 -17.97 -3.14
N THR A 166 -5.77 -18.22 -2.18
CA THR A 166 -5.71 -19.45 -1.36
C THR A 166 -5.77 -20.70 -2.21
N GLN A 167 -6.62 -20.73 -3.23
CA GLN A 167 -6.72 -21.86 -4.16
C GLN A 167 -5.48 -22.00 -5.04
N GLU A 168 -4.95 -20.90 -5.56
CA GLU A 168 -3.79 -20.92 -6.47
C GLU A 168 -2.48 -21.28 -5.74
N THR A 169 -2.30 -20.78 -4.53
CA THR A 169 -1.08 -21.04 -3.73
C THR A 169 -1.16 -22.32 -2.89
N GLN A 170 -2.35 -22.90 -2.72
CA GLN A 170 -2.62 -24.05 -1.86
C GLN A 170 -2.28 -23.82 -0.38
N HIS A 171 -2.31 -22.56 0.07
CA HIS A 171 -2.15 -22.22 1.47
C HIS A 171 -3.03 -21.02 1.86
N PRO A 172 -3.34 -20.84 3.17
CA PRO A 172 -4.24 -19.78 3.61
C PRO A 172 -3.70 -18.37 3.29
N ILE A 173 -4.54 -17.56 2.67
CA ILE A 173 -4.31 -16.12 2.47
C ILE A 173 -5.29 -15.35 3.34
N TYR A 174 -4.82 -14.28 3.94
CA TYR A 174 -5.57 -13.42 4.85
C TYR A 174 -5.85 -12.06 4.21
N GLY A 175 -6.81 -11.33 4.77
CA GLY A 175 -7.15 -9.98 4.31
C GLY A 175 -6.97 -8.95 5.42
N ILE A 176 -6.54 -7.76 5.06
CA ILE A 176 -6.64 -6.54 5.88
C ILE A 176 -7.27 -5.47 5.01
N ALA A 177 -8.36 -4.86 5.49
CA ALA A 177 -9.03 -3.81 4.76
C ALA A 177 -9.45 -2.66 5.68
N CYS A 178 -9.51 -1.45 5.10
CA CYS A 178 -9.94 -0.24 5.80
C CYS A 178 -11.02 0.49 5.01
N GLU A 179 -11.97 1.02 5.74
CA GLU A 179 -12.83 2.11 5.32
C GLU A 179 -12.05 3.44 5.37
N GLU A 180 -12.67 4.57 5.01
CA GLU A 180 -12.07 5.89 5.18
C GLU A 180 -11.90 6.21 6.68
N TYR A 181 -11.04 7.16 7.02
CA TYR A 181 -10.79 7.64 8.41
C TYR A 181 -10.32 6.58 9.41
N VAL A 182 -9.92 5.39 8.94
CA VAL A 182 -9.40 4.30 9.76
C VAL A 182 -8.02 3.90 9.27
N ALA A 183 -7.14 3.58 10.22
CA ALA A 183 -5.81 3.06 9.93
C ALA A 183 -5.54 1.77 10.71
N VAL A 184 -4.89 0.81 10.06
CA VAL A 184 -4.31 -0.37 10.70
C VAL A 184 -2.81 -0.19 10.78
N CYS A 185 -2.26 -0.21 11.98
CA CYS A 185 -0.83 -0.10 12.24
C CYS A 185 -0.30 -1.42 12.82
N LEU A 186 0.68 -2.01 12.13
CA LEU A 186 1.38 -3.19 12.62
C LEU A 186 2.70 -2.77 13.28
N ASP A 187 2.96 -3.31 14.46
CA ASP A 187 4.24 -3.10 15.13
C ASP A 187 5.28 -4.18 14.73
N THR A 188 6.48 -4.06 15.26
CA THR A 188 7.60 -4.98 14.98
C THR A 188 7.39 -6.40 15.52
N PHE A 189 6.33 -6.64 16.29
CA PHE A 189 5.93 -7.95 16.79
C PHE A 189 4.75 -8.56 16.01
N GLY A 190 4.27 -7.86 14.98
CA GLY A 190 3.10 -8.27 14.20
C GLY A 190 1.76 -8.01 14.89
N ILE A 191 1.75 -7.17 15.94
CA ILE A 191 0.50 -6.80 16.61
C ILE A 191 -0.14 -5.66 15.83
N ALA A 192 -1.36 -5.90 15.34
CA ALA A 192 -2.16 -4.90 14.66
C ALA A 192 -2.96 -4.06 15.66
N LYS A 193 -2.92 -2.74 15.49
CA LYS A 193 -3.78 -1.80 16.20
C LYS A 193 -4.57 -0.99 15.19
N VAL A 194 -5.86 -0.82 15.48
CA VAL A 194 -6.78 -0.02 14.67
C VAL A 194 -6.90 1.37 15.31
N TYR A 195 -6.78 2.40 14.50
CA TYR A 195 -6.96 3.80 14.89
C TYR A 195 -8.07 4.39 14.03
N GLY A 196 -8.95 5.16 14.65
CA GLY A 196 -10.06 5.88 14.02
C GLY A 196 -10.57 6.96 14.96
N GLU A 197 -11.51 7.76 14.51
CA GLU A 197 -12.05 8.91 15.27
C GLU A 197 -13.50 8.67 15.74
N TYR A 198 -13.80 7.47 16.23
CA TYR A 198 -15.12 7.19 16.80
C TYR A 198 -15.39 8.09 18.03
N PRO A 199 -16.58 8.66 18.19
CA PRO A 199 -17.80 8.47 17.40
C PRO A 199 -17.99 9.49 16.25
N LEU A 200 -16.97 10.28 15.90
CA LEU A 200 -17.07 11.26 14.81
C LEU A 200 -17.28 10.57 13.46
N TYR A 201 -16.57 9.47 13.27
CA TYR A 201 -16.70 8.56 12.13
C TYR A 201 -16.96 7.14 12.65
N ASP A 202 -17.89 6.41 12.01
CA ASP A 202 -18.27 5.02 12.34
C ASP A 202 -17.60 4.00 11.42
N GLU A 203 -16.42 4.35 10.94
CA GLU A 203 -15.65 3.58 9.98
C GLU A 203 -14.86 2.45 10.65
N GLN A 204 -14.62 1.35 9.92
CA GLN A 204 -14.07 0.12 10.47
C GLN A 204 -12.86 -0.39 9.66
N ALA A 205 -12.09 -1.25 10.33
CA ALA A 205 -11.08 -2.10 9.71
C ALA A 205 -11.50 -3.57 9.83
N TYR A 206 -11.12 -4.38 8.87
CA TYR A 206 -11.49 -5.78 8.73
C TYR A 206 -10.25 -6.66 8.55
#